data_ffb782cf6e7f0dfdeedf66522a2a7344
#
_entry.id   ffb782cf6e7f0dfdeedf66522a2a7344
#
_cell.length_a   1.000
_cell.length_b   1.000
_cell.length_c   1.000
_cell.angle_alpha   90.00
_cell.angle_beta   90.00
_cell.angle_gamma   90.00
#
_symmetry.space_group_name_H-M   'P 1'
#
loop_
_entity.id
_entity.type
_entity.pdbx_description
1 polymer ?
#
loop_
_entity_poly.entity_id
_entity_poly.type
_entity_poly.pdbx_seq_one_letter_code
_entity_poly.pdbx_strand_id
1 'polypeptide(L)'
;MPLHSPAFAVSSARIARASPVLLEYTLVPECEYPGQLAQAVAALRLILQYRSPADIIIGGESAGGNMALAVLAHLQQPKPGIAPLVLPPAPGDRFRGAFAISPRTANLATAESFRTNSGKDFMSEHSLVAITASWKPEADVWAAPVLAPKSFWVGFKADKLLLVVGADEVYRVDVGHTSKVMGAREVGVGSLDAKTKVPRGGGPDAQLIICPNEMHCQASLDMSVGIRDGYMTRGVAGWLARC
;
A
#
# COMPACT_ATOMS: atom_id res chain seq x y z
N MET A 1 11.95 -14.72 11.76
CA MET A 1 12.58 -13.98 10.65
C MET A 1 11.59 -12.91 10.19
N PRO A 2 11.98 -11.66 9.95
CA PRO A 2 11.09 -10.70 9.34
C PRO A 2 10.72 -11.19 7.94
N LEU A 3 9.42 -11.35 7.68
CA LEU A 3 8.88 -11.77 6.39
C LEU A 3 9.15 -10.74 5.26
N HIS A 4 9.61 -9.53 5.60
CA HIS A 4 9.83 -8.45 4.65
C HIS A 4 11.30 -8.32 4.31
N SER A 5 11.64 -8.62 3.07
CA SER A 5 13.02 -8.54 2.59
C SER A 5 13.41 -7.09 2.28
N PRO A 6 14.40 -6.50 2.98
CA PRO A 6 15.00 -5.23 2.56
C PRO A 6 15.46 -5.25 1.10
N ALA A 7 15.74 -6.43 0.54
CA ALA A 7 16.11 -6.62 -0.84
C ALA A 7 15.03 -6.15 -1.82
N PHE A 8 13.74 -6.36 -1.50
CA PHE A 8 12.64 -5.87 -2.34
C PHE A 8 12.61 -4.34 -2.36
N ALA A 9 12.73 -3.68 -1.20
CA ALA A 9 12.76 -2.23 -1.11
C ALA A 9 13.96 -1.62 -1.85
N VAL A 10 15.15 -2.20 -1.72
CA VAL A 10 16.36 -1.76 -2.43
C VAL A 10 16.22 -1.96 -3.94
N SER A 11 15.68 -3.11 -4.37
CA SER A 11 15.42 -3.37 -5.80
C SER A 11 14.41 -2.38 -6.38
N SER A 12 13.32 -2.13 -5.66
CA SER A 12 12.28 -1.17 -6.04
C SER A 12 12.84 0.25 -6.18
N ALA A 13 13.66 0.68 -5.21
CA ALA A 13 14.31 1.98 -5.24
C ALA A 13 15.24 2.15 -6.45
N ARG A 14 16.03 1.11 -6.80
CA ARG A 14 16.88 1.13 -8.00
C ARG A 14 16.07 1.32 -9.27
N ILE A 15 14.94 0.63 -9.42
CA ILE A 15 14.05 0.75 -10.57
C ILE A 15 13.45 2.17 -10.66
N ALA A 16 13.01 2.71 -9.54
CA ALA A 16 12.49 4.07 -9.46
C ALA A 16 13.56 5.16 -9.56
N ARG A 17 14.85 4.80 -9.63
CA ARG A 17 16.00 5.72 -9.57
C ARG A 17 15.95 6.61 -8.31
N ALA A 18 15.64 6.01 -7.19
CA ALA A 18 15.46 6.67 -5.90
C ALA A 18 16.36 6.06 -4.82
N SER A 19 16.54 6.78 -3.73
CA SER A 19 17.19 6.27 -2.52
C SER A 19 16.13 5.63 -1.62
N PRO A 20 16.31 4.38 -1.15
CA PRO A 20 15.37 3.74 -0.24
C PRO A 20 15.50 4.35 1.16
N VAL A 21 14.37 4.65 1.78
CA VAL A 21 14.25 5.00 3.19
C VAL A 21 13.30 3.98 3.81
N LEU A 22 13.78 3.24 4.78
CA LEU A 22 12.99 2.24 5.50
C LEU A 22 12.54 2.83 6.84
N LEU A 23 11.24 2.82 7.09
CA LEU A 23 10.70 3.22 8.38
C LEU A 23 10.75 2.01 9.31
N GLU A 24 11.54 2.11 10.36
CA GLU A 24 11.48 1.22 11.51
C GLU A 24 10.51 1.83 12.53
N TYR A 25 9.37 1.19 12.70
CA TYR A 25 8.33 1.63 13.62
C TYR A 25 8.09 0.60 14.73
N THR A 26 7.59 1.06 15.86
CA THR A 26 7.33 0.21 17.01
C THR A 26 6.19 -0.77 16.72
N LEU A 27 6.45 -2.05 16.95
CA LEU A 27 5.48 -3.11 16.72
C LEU A 27 4.54 -3.29 17.91
N VAL A 28 3.50 -4.09 17.71
CA VAL A 28 2.66 -4.59 18.80
C VAL A 28 3.43 -5.64 19.60
N PRO A 29 3.24 -5.76 20.93
CA PRO A 29 2.28 -5.02 21.75
C PRO A 29 2.80 -3.68 22.29
N GLU A 30 4.05 -3.29 22.02
CA GLU A 30 4.69 -2.09 22.57
C GLU A 30 4.07 -0.79 22.05
N CYS A 31 3.45 -0.85 20.87
CA CYS A 31 2.72 0.27 20.28
C CYS A 31 1.45 -0.25 19.60
N GLU A 32 0.31 0.26 20.04
CA GLU A 32 -1.01 -0.06 19.47
C GLU A 32 -1.44 1.03 18.46
N TYR A 33 -2.57 0.78 17.78
CA TYR A 33 -3.19 1.78 16.90
C TYR A 33 -3.60 3.03 17.71
N PRO A 34 -3.41 4.24 17.17
CA PRO A 34 -2.84 4.59 15.86
C PRO A 34 -1.36 4.98 15.91
N GLY A 35 -0.60 4.49 16.89
CA GLY A 35 0.79 4.90 17.15
C GLY A 35 1.71 4.71 15.95
N GLN A 36 1.57 3.63 15.18
CA GLN A 36 2.38 3.38 13.99
C GLN A 36 2.13 4.44 12.91
N LEU A 37 0.87 4.87 12.73
CA LEU A 37 0.56 5.97 11.80
C LEU A 37 1.19 7.29 12.28
N ALA A 38 1.16 7.56 13.58
CA ALA A 38 1.82 8.75 14.13
C ALA A 38 3.32 8.77 13.86
N GLN A 39 3.99 7.62 13.98
CA GLN A 39 5.42 7.47 13.65
C GLN A 39 5.68 7.66 12.15
N ALA A 40 4.84 7.12 11.27
CA ALA A 40 4.95 7.31 9.83
C ALA A 40 4.77 8.78 9.43
N VAL A 41 3.79 9.47 10.01
CA VAL A 41 3.56 10.91 9.80
C VAL A 41 4.76 11.73 10.29
N ALA A 42 5.34 11.40 11.45
CA ALA A 42 6.52 12.09 11.98
C ALA A 42 7.74 11.91 11.07
N ALA A 43 7.99 10.68 10.58
CA ALA A 43 9.07 10.40 9.64
C ALA A 43 8.90 11.16 8.32
N LEU A 44 7.70 11.18 7.76
CA LEU A 44 7.42 11.93 6.53
C LEU A 44 7.58 13.44 6.74
N ARG A 45 7.16 13.98 7.88
CA ARG A 45 7.37 15.40 8.22
C ARG A 45 8.86 15.76 8.23
N LEU A 46 9.73 14.86 8.70
CA LEU A 46 11.16 15.05 8.66
C LEU A 46 11.70 15.03 7.22
N ILE A 47 11.29 14.06 6.41
CA ILE A 47 11.72 13.93 5.00
C ILE A 47 11.30 15.16 4.20
N LEU A 48 10.09 15.67 4.41
CA LEU A 48 9.53 16.83 3.73
C LEU A 48 10.26 18.16 4.03
N GLN A 49 11.12 18.19 5.06
CA GLN A 49 12.02 19.35 5.27
C GLN A 49 13.14 19.41 4.22
N TYR A 50 13.44 18.30 3.56
CA TYR A 50 14.58 18.17 2.64
C TYR A 50 14.19 17.77 1.21
N ARG A 51 12.96 17.30 1.01
CA ARG A 51 12.48 16.76 -0.28
C ARG A 51 11.09 17.27 -0.60
N SER A 52 10.88 17.57 -1.87
CA SER A 52 9.54 17.86 -2.38
C SER A 52 8.67 16.59 -2.34
N PRO A 53 7.37 16.68 -2.06
CA PRO A 53 6.45 15.54 -2.21
C PRO A 53 6.55 14.90 -3.59
N ALA A 54 6.73 15.69 -4.64
CA ALA A 54 6.87 15.21 -6.03
C ALA A 54 8.12 14.32 -6.27
N ASP A 55 9.07 14.29 -5.33
CA ASP A 55 10.25 13.42 -5.37
C ASP A 55 10.07 12.14 -4.52
N ILE A 56 8.96 12.02 -3.80
CA ILE A 56 8.73 10.95 -2.84
C ILE A 56 7.74 9.93 -3.41
N ILE A 57 8.12 8.65 -3.32
CA ILE A 57 7.21 7.52 -3.50
C ILE A 57 7.07 6.84 -2.13
N ILE A 58 5.84 6.73 -1.64
CA ILE A 58 5.55 5.97 -0.43
C ILE A 58 5.05 4.58 -0.81
N GLY A 59 5.37 3.57 -0.01
CA GLY A 59 4.86 2.24 -0.31
C GLY A 59 5.14 1.24 0.80
N GLY A 60 4.52 0.09 0.68
CA GLY A 60 4.70 -0.98 1.62
C GLY A 60 3.92 -2.23 1.25
N GLU A 61 4.15 -3.27 2.04
CA GLU A 61 3.57 -4.59 1.88
C GLU A 61 2.81 -4.97 3.15
N SER A 62 1.67 -5.61 3.02
CA SER A 62 0.82 -6.05 4.14
C SER A 62 0.45 -4.90 5.09
N ALA A 63 0.93 -4.94 6.34
CA ALA A 63 0.78 -3.83 7.31
C ALA A 63 1.42 -2.53 6.81
N GLY A 64 2.57 -2.60 6.10
CA GLY A 64 3.19 -1.43 5.45
C GLY A 64 2.35 -0.88 4.29
N GLY A 65 1.66 -1.74 3.55
CA GLY A 65 0.69 -1.34 2.54
C GLY A 65 -0.53 -0.64 3.16
N ASN A 66 -1.05 -1.16 4.27
CA ASN A 66 -2.08 -0.48 5.07
C ASN A 66 -1.59 0.89 5.52
N MET A 67 -0.37 0.99 6.05
CA MET A 67 0.22 2.25 6.52
C MET A 67 0.37 3.28 5.39
N ALA A 68 0.78 2.87 4.18
CA ALA A 68 0.85 3.77 3.03
C ALA A 68 -0.53 4.35 2.68
N LEU A 69 -1.58 3.53 2.71
CA LEU A 69 -2.96 3.98 2.51
C LEU A 69 -3.44 4.86 3.67
N ALA A 70 -3.08 4.53 4.93
CA ALA A 70 -3.41 5.34 6.10
C ALA A 70 -2.78 6.73 6.05
N VAL A 71 -1.56 6.86 5.54
CA VAL A 71 -0.91 8.16 5.28
C VAL A 71 -1.69 8.96 4.24
N LEU A 72 -2.11 8.35 3.13
CA LEU A 72 -2.94 9.02 2.13
C LEU A 72 -4.29 9.46 2.72
N ALA A 73 -4.92 8.61 3.55
CA ALA A 73 -6.15 8.94 4.27
C ALA A 73 -5.93 10.11 5.25
N HIS A 74 -4.80 10.13 5.97
CA HIS A 74 -4.45 11.21 6.90
C HIS A 74 -4.22 12.55 6.18
N LEU A 75 -3.72 12.53 4.95
CA LEU A 75 -3.61 13.73 4.11
C LEU A 75 -4.96 14.23 3.60
N GLN A 76 -5.93 13.34 3.39
CA GLN A 76 -7.31 13.72 3.01
C GLN A 76 -8.06 14.28 4.23
N GLN A 77 -7.93 13.60 5.34
CA GLN A 77 -8.53 13.99 6.61
C GLN A 77 -7.58 13.57 7.74
N PRO A 78 -7.05 14.50 8.51
CA PRO A 78 -6.17 14.17 9.62
C PRO A 78 -6.87 13.26 10.65
N LYS A 79 -6.21 12.17 11.03
CA LYS A 79 -6.67 11.30 12.12
C LYS A 79 -6.65 12.10 13.43
N PRO A 80 -7.75 12.14 14.18
CA PRO A 80 -7.78 12.78 15.50
C PRO A 80 -6.65 12.26 16.41
N GLY A 81 -6.00 13.16 17.13
CA GLY A 81 -4.87 12.81 17.99
C GLY A 81 -3.51 12.74 17.29
N ILE A 82 -3.46 12.81 15.95
CA ILE A 82 -2.21 12.90 15.18
C ILE A 82 -2.13 14.27 14.50
N ALA A 83 -1.01 14.98 14.70
CA ALA A 83 -0.82 16.28 14.07
C ALA A 83 -0.91 16.19 12.54
N PRO A 84 -1.63 17.11 11.88
CA PRO A 84 -1.79 17.09 10.43
C PRO A 84 -0.45 17.07 9.67
N LEU A 85 -0.34 16.24 8.65
CA LEU A 85 0.76 16.31 7.69
C LEU A 85 0.36 17.29 6.59
N VAL A 86 1.02 18.44 6.55
CA VAL A 86 0.75 19.48 5.58
C VAL A 86 1.77 19.38 4.45
N LEU A 87 1.29 19.21 3.22
CA LEU A 87 2.11 19.31 2.03
C LEU A 87 2.17 20.78 1.56
N PRO A 88 3.26 21.20 0.88
CA PRO A 88 3.33 22.54 0.31
C PRO A 88 2.19 22.75 -0.70
N PRO A 89 1.80 24.01 -0.97
CA PRO A 89 0.82 24.30 -2.01
C PRO A 89 1.33 23.90 -3.41
N ALA A 90 0.40 23.71 -4.34
CA ALA A 90 0.74 23.39 -5.73
C ALA A 90 1.66 24.46 -6.38
N PRO A 91 2.58 24.07 -7.30
CA PRO A 91 2.82 22.70 -7.76
C PRO A 91 3.65 21.91 -6.75
N GLY A 92 3.35 20.61 -6.54
CA GLY A 92 4.10 19.72 -5.64
C GLY A 92 3.34 19.36 -4.37
N ASP A 93 2.02 19.58 -4.36
CA ASP A 93 1.13 19.22 -3.25
C ASP A 93 0.75 17.71 -3.21
N ARG A 94 1.48 16.88 -3.98
CA ARG A 94 1.22 15.43 -4.11
C ARG A 94 2.53 14.65 -4.06
N PHE A 95 2.47 13.45 -3.50
CA PHE A 95 3.53 12.50 -3.69
C PHE A 95 3.62 12.05 -5.15
N ARG A 96 4.84 11.79 -5.63
CA ARG A 96 5.11 11.25 -6.97
C ARG A 96 4.33 9.96 -7.22
N GLY A 97 4.21 9.11 -6.18
CA GLY A 97 3.41 7.91 -6.24
C GLY A 97 3.23 7.27 -4.88
N ALA A 98 2.28 6.34 -4.84
CA ALA A 98 2.08 5.45 -3.70
C ALA A 98 1.82 4.03 -4.21
N PHE A 99 2.31 3.00 -3.50
CA PHE A 99 1.96 1.63 -3.80
C PHE A 99 1.69 0.82 -2.53
N ALA A 100 0.77 -0.12 -2.64
CA ALA A 100 0.43 -1.03 -1.55
C ALA A 100 0.32 -2.45 -2.09
N ILE A 101 1.20 -3.34 -1.62
CA ILE A 101 1.25 -4.74 -2.00
C ILE A 101 0.55 -5.55 -0.92
N SER A 102 -0.40 -6.38 -1.32
CA SER A 102 -1.16 -7.23 -0.38
C SER A 102 -1.65 -6.46 0.85
N PRO A 103 -2.16 -5.21 0.71
CA PRO A 103 -2.45 -4.38 1.88
C PRO A 103 -3.59 -4.99 2.70
N ARG A 104 -3.44 -4.95 4.03
CA ARG A 104 -4.59 -5.20 4.89
C ARG A 104 -5.52 -3.99 4.83
N THR A 105 -6.67 -4.12 4.20
CA THR A 105 -7.61 -3.01 3.99
C THR A 105 -8.90 -3.12 4.80
N ALA A 106 -9.09 -4.26 5.50
CA ALA A 106 -10.21 -4.52 6.40
C ALA A 106 -9.70 -5.10 7.73
N ASN A 107 -10.51 -4.94 8.78
CA ASN A 107 -10.20 -5.46 10.12
C ASN A 107 -10.95 -6.77 10.46
N LEU A 108 -11.89 -7.19 9.60
CA LEU A 108 -12.72 -8.38 9.79
C LEU A 108 -12.47 -9.38 8.65
N ALA A 109 -12.48 -10.67 8.98
CA ALA A 109 -12.33 -11.76 8.01
C ALA A 109 -13.68 -12.19 7.41
N THR A 110 -14.49 -11.24 6.97
CA THR A 110 -15.85 -11.50 6.45
C THR A 110 -15.90 -11.63 4.94
N ALA A 111 -14.84 -11.26 4.23
CA ALA A 111 -14.78 -11.37 2.78
C ALA A 111 -14.75 -12.83 2.32
N GLU A 112 -15.41 -13.11 1.18
CA GLU A 112 -15.50 -14.47 0.62
C GLU A 112 -14.13 -15.11 0.38
N SER A 113 -13.12 -14.32 0.05
CA SER A 113 -11.76 -14.82 -0.19
C SER A 113 -11.12 -15.48 1.04
N PHE A 114 -11.53 -15.14 2.26
CA PHE A 114 -11.09 -15.89 3.46
C PHE A 114 -11.53 -17.35 3.44
N ARG A 115 -12.67 -17.64 2.83
CA ARG A 115 -13.18 -19.00 2.66
C ARG A 115 -12.60 -19.68 1.41
N THR A 116 -12.61 -18.99 0.26
CA THR A 116 -12.23 -19.59 -1.04
C THR A 116 -10.73 -19.78 -1.22
N ASN A 117 -9.92 -18.98 -0.53
CA ASN A 117 -8.47 -19.00 -0.61
C ASN A 117 -7.78 -19.53 0.66
N SER A 118 -8.54 -20.05 1.64
CA SER A 118 -8.00 -20.52 2.93
C SER A 118 -6.95 -21.63 2.80
N GLY A 119 -6.96 -22.40 1.73
CA GLY A 119 -5.96 -23.46 1.46
C GLY A 119 -4.85 -23.05 0.50
N LYS A 120 -4.81 -21.78 0.06
CA LYS A 120 -3.88 -21.28 -0.94
C LYS A 120 -2.95 -20.20 -0.41
N ASP A 121 -3.34 -19.56 0.69
CA ASP A 121 -2.61 -18.48 1.33
C ASP A 121 -2.07 -18.94 2.68
N PHE A 122 -0.91 -18.44 3.10
CA PHE A 122 -0.41 -18.67 4.46
C PHE A 122 -1.12 -17.78 5.49
N MET A 123 -1.72 -16.67 5.04
CA MET A 123 -2.62 -15.87 5.87
C MET A 123 -3.96 -16.57 6.03
N SER A 124 -4.59 -16.38 7.19
CA SER A 124 -5.87 -17.00 7.52
C SER A 124 -6.76 -16.05 8.32
N GLU A 125 -8.02 -16.42 8.48
CA GLU A 125 -8.91 -15.76 9.43
C GLU A 125 -8.31 -15.69 10.84
N HIS A 126 -7.74 -16.81 11.33
CA HIS A 126 -7.10 -16.88 12.64
C HIS A 126 -5.95 -15.86 12.75
N SER A 127 -5.11 -15.76 11.72
CA SER A 127 -4.00 -14.78 11.68
C SER A 127 -4.53 -13.35 11.75
N LEU A 128 -5.59 -13.01 10.98
CA LEU A 128 -6.18 -11.68 11.01
C LEU A 128 -6.79 -11.36 12.37
N VAL A 129 -7.51 -12.30 12.98
CA VAL A 129 -8.10 -12.11 14.31
C VAL A 129 -7.02 -11.86 15.36
N ALA A 130 -5.93 -12.64 15.35
CA ALA A 130 -4.82 -12.47 16.28
C ALA A 130 -4.11 -11.10 16.11
N ILE A 131 -3.84 -10.69 14.85
CA ILE A 131 -3.25 -9.39 14.54
C ILE A 131 -4.18 -8.26 15.00
N THR A 132 -5.48 -8.37 14.72
CA THR A 132 -6.47 -7.34 15.09
C THR A 132 -6.58 -7.22 16.61
N ALA A 133 -6.59 -8.33 17.34
CA ALA A 133 -6.62 -8.34 18.79
C ALA A 133 -5.39 -7.66 19.43
N SER A 134 -4.21 -7.85 18.82
CA SER A 134 -2.96 -7.24 19.29
C SER A 134 -2.84 -5.76 18.91
N TRP A 135 -3.25 -5.40 17.69
CA TRP A 135 -3.12 -4.03 17.16
C TRP A 135 -4.21 -3.10 17.65
N LYS A 136 -5.39 -3.63 18.02
CA LYS A 136 -6.56 -2.92 18.54
C LYS A 136 -6.99 -1.73 17.65
N PRO A 137 -7.23 -1.95 16.35
CA PRO A 137 -7.64 -0.88 15.45
C PRO A 137 -9.04 -0.38 15.79
N GLU A 138 -9.28 0.89 15.56
CA GLU A 138 -10.64 1.43 15.51
C GLU A 138 -11.32 1.05 14.18
N ALA A 139 -12.65 1.10 14.15
CA ALA A 139 -13.43 0.91 12.92
C ALA A 139 -13.48 2.23 12.13
N ASP A 140 -12.35 2.64 11.59
CA ASP A 140 -12.18 3.90 10.87
C ASP A 140 -11.40 3.73 9.55
N VAL A 141 -11.35 4.78 8.76
CA VAL A 141 -10.76 4.78 7.40
C VAL A 141 -9.23 4.68 7.41
N TRP A 142 -8.57 5.05 8.49
CA TRP A 142 -7.11 4.98 8.61
C TRP A 142 -6.64 3.57 8.94
N ALA A 143 -7.43 2.80 9.72
CA ALA A 143 -7.15 1.41 10.01
C ALA A 143 -7.69 0.46 8.93
N ALA A 144 -8.85 0.79 8.36
CA ALA A 144 -9.56 -0.03 7.37
C ALA A 144 -10.02 0.83 6.18
N PRO A 145 -9.15 1.06 5.19
CA PRO A 145 -9.46 1.89 4.01
C PRO A 145 -10.72 1.50 3.26
N VAL A 146 -11.14 0.24 3.34
CA VAL A 146 -12.38 -0.27 2.72
C VAL A 146 -13.64 0.42 3.26
N LEU A 147 -13.59 0.99 4.47
CA LEU A 147 -14.72 1.69 5.10
C LEU A 147 -14.94 3.10 4.54
N ALA A 148 -13.97 3.65 3.82
CA ALA A 148 -14.08 4.99 3.27
C ALA A 148 -15.04 5.03 2.09
N PRO A 149 -15.95 6.01 2.01
CA PRO A 149 -16.76 6.20 0.82
C PRO A 149 -15.90 6.68 -0.36
N LYS A 150 -16.38 6.48 -1.59
CA LYS A 150 -15.66 6.92 -2.80
C LYS A 150 -15.30 8.41 -2.77
N SER A 151 -16.20 9.26 -2.24
CA SER A 151 -15.98 10.69 -2.12
C SER A 151 -14.79 11.07 -1.25
N PHE A 152 -14.43 10.22 -0.27
CA PHE A 152 -13.28 10.42 0.59
C PHE A 152 -11.97 10.39 -0.18
N TRP A 153 -11.87 9.53 -1.20
CA TRP A 153 -10.64 9.32 -1.98
C TRP A 153 -10.51 10.26 -3.18
N VAL A 154 -11.50 11.11 -3.44
CA VAL A 154 -11.42 12.06 -4.56
C VAL A 154 -10.23 13.00 -4.35
N GLY A 155 -9.31 13.00 -5.32
CA GLY A 155 -8.15 13.89 -5.28
C GLY A 155 -7.10 13.55 -4.22
N PHE A 156 -6.97 12.28 -3.82
CA PHE A 156 -5.94 11.86 -2.86
C PHE A 156 -4.54 12.35 -3.26
N LYS A 157 -3.66 12.53 -2.29
CA LYS A 157 -2.39 13.27 -2.42
C LYS A 157 -1.22 12.41 -2.95
N ALA A 158 -1.44 11.69 -4.05
CA ALA A 158 -0.39 11.08 -4.86
C ALA A 158 -0.77 11.17 -6.34
N ASP A 159 0.20 11.35 -7.23
CA ASP A 159 -0.07 11.42 -8.68
C ASP A 159 -0.46 10.05 -9.24
N LYS A 160 0.15 9.01 -8.70
CA LYS A 160 -0.09 7.62 -9.09
C LYS A 160 -0.31 6.75 -7.86
N LEU A 161 -1.22 5.79 -7.95
CA LEU A 161 -1.42 4.76 -6.94
C LEU A 161 -1.42 3.38 -7.59
N LEU A 162 -0.69 2.45 -7.00
CA LEU A 162 -0.74 1.04 -7.36
C LEU A 162 -1.21 0.22 -6.16
N LEU A 163 -2.28 -0.54 -6.36
CA LEU A 163 -2.68 -1.62 -5.47
C LEU A 163 -2.32 -2.95 -6.14
N VAL A 164 -1.71 -3.86 -5.41
CA VAL A 164 -1.32 -5.18 -5.90
C VAL A 164 -1.83 -6.23 -4.94
N VAL A 165 -2.44 -7.29 -5.45
CA VAL A 165 -2.93 -8.41 -4.64
C VAL A 165 -2.82 -9.71 -5.43
N GLY A 166 -2.51 -10.82 -4.76
CA GLY A 166 -2.53 -12.14 -5.35
C GLY A 166 -3.95 -12.64 -5.55
N ALA A 167 -4.17 -13.39 -6.62
CA ALA A 167 -5.47 -14.03 -6.88
C ALA A 167 -5.82 -15.06 -5.81
N ASP A 168 -4.81 -15.66 -5.20
CA ASP A 168 -4.93 -16.70 -4.16
C ASP A 168 -4.86 -16.15 -2.73
N GLU A 169 -4.80 -14.79 -2.56
CA GLU A 169 -4.82 -14.16 -1.24
C GLU A 169 -6.18 -14.16 -0.57
N VAL A 170 -6.19 -14.32 0.76
CA VAL A 170 -7.40 -14.11 1.58
C VAL A 170 -7.86 -12.64 1.57
N TYR A 171 -6.98 -11.68 1.34
CA TYR A 171 -7.31 -10.24 1.25
C TYR A 171 -7.82 -9.80 -0.11
N ARG A 172 -7.85 -10.68 -1.11
CA ARG A 172 -8.19 -10.33 -2.50
C ARG A 172 -9.49 -9.53 -2.64
N VAL A 173 -10.56 -9.96 -1.99
CA VAL A 173 -11.88 -9.30 -2.09
C VAL A 173 -11.86 -7.92 -1.43
N ASP A 174 -11.26 -7.80 -0.24
CA ASP A 174 -11.18 -6.53 0.49
C ASP A 174 -10.32 -5.50 -0.27
N VAL A 175 -9.19 -5.93 -0.85
CA VAL A 175 -8.35 -5.07 -1.70
C VAL A 175 -9.10 -4.66 -2.97
N GLY A 176 -9.86 -5.58 -3.56
CA GLY A 176 -10.73 -5.30 -4.71
C GLY A 176 -11.82 -4.26 -4.38
N HIS A 177 -12.44 -4.33 -3.21
CA HIS A 177 -13.40 -3.32 -2.77
C HIS A 177 -12.72 -1.97 -2.52
N THR A 178 -11.59 -1.97 -1.84
CA THR A 178 -10.79 -0.75 -1.60
C THR A 178 -10.38 -0.10 -2.91
N SER A 179 -9.95 -0.87 -3.90
CA SER A 179 -9.58 -0.36 -5.22
C SER A 179 -10.74 0.34 -5.92
N LYS A 180 -11.95 -0.22 -5.82
CA LYS A 180 -13.17 0.38 -6.41
C LYS A 180 -13.52 1.71 -5.76
N VAL A 181 -13.47 1.82 -4.42
CA VAL A 181 -13.76 3.09 -3.73
C VAL A 181 -12.69 4.13 -3.98
N MET A 182 -11.44 3.73 -4.21
CA MET A 182 -10.35 4.62 -4.61
C MET A 182 -10.37 4.99 -6.11
N GLY A 183 -11.30 4.44 -6.88
CA GLY A 183 -11.42 4.69 -8.32
C GLY A 183 -10.30 4.05 -9.15
N ALA A 184 -9.65 3.03 -8.63
CA ALA A 184 -8.61 2.31 -9.34
C ALA A 184 -9.20 1.45 -10.46
N ARG A 185 -8.53 1.48 -11.63
CA ARG A 185 -8.83 0.58 -12.74
C ARG A 185 -7.96 -0.67 -12.65
N GLU A 186 -8.57 -1.81 -12.91
CA GLU A 186 -7.82 -3.06 -13.01
C GLU A 186 -6.97 -3.07 -14.28
N VAL A 187 -5.71 -3.49 -14.16
CA VAL A 187 -4.76 -3.59 -15.28
C VAL A 187 -4.04 -4.93 -15.21
N GLY A 188 -3.76 -5.50 -16.37
CA GLY A 188 -2.94 -6.72 -16.44
C GLY A 188 -1.46 -6.42 -16.18
N VAL A 189 -0.74 -7.37 -15.60
CA VAL A 189 0.72 -7.24 -15.35
C VAL A 189 1.47 -6.87 -16.62
N GLY A 190 1.14 -7.51 -17.76
CA GLY A 190 1.78 -7.24 -19.07
C GLY A 190 1.46 -5.85 -19.64
N SER A 191 0.37 -5.20 -19.24
CA SER A 191 0.05 -3.83 -19.69
C SER A 191 0.97 -2.78 -19.09
N LEU A 192 1.69 -3.13 -18.05
CA LEU A 192 2.69 -2.27 -17.41
C LEU A 192 4.03 -2.28 -18.15
N ASP A 193 4.29 -3.28 -18.98
CA ASP A 193 5.48 -3.35 -19.84
C ASP A 193 5.36 -2.44 -21.07
N ALA A 194 4.14 -2.05 -21.45
CA ALA A 194 3.90 -1.17 -22.58
C ALA A 194 4.15 0.29 -22.20
N LYS A 195 4.78 1.05 -23.12
CA LYS A 195 4.98 2.52 -23.04
C LYS A 195 3.64 3.27 -23.16
N THR A 196 2.62 2.87 -22.43
CA THR A 196 1.31 3.52 -22.46
C THR A 196 1.45 4.87 -21.77
N LYS A 197 1.37 5.94 -22.56
CA LYS A 197 1.31 7.31 -22.02
C LYS A 197 0.05 7.41 -21.17
N VAL A 198 0.21 7.63 -19.87
CA VAL A 198 -0.91 8.01 -19.01
C VAL A 198 -1.41 9.36 -19.50
N PRO A 199 -2.71 9.53 -19.77
CA PRO A 199 -3.24 10.83 -20.15
C PRO A 199 -2.91 11.87 -19.07
N ARG A 200 -2.20 12.93 -19.43
CA ARG A 200 -2.00 14.07 -18.55
C ARG A 200 -3.30 14.88 -18.54
N GLY A 201 -4.11 14.70 -17.53
CA GLY A 201 -5.33 15.48 -17.39
C GLY A 201 -6.29 14.89 -16.36
N GLY A 202 -6.38 15.50 -15.19
CA GLY A 202 -7.51 15.35 -14.28
C GLY A 202 -7.42 14.24 -13.25
N GLY A 203 -6.74 14.42 -12.16
CA GLY A 203 -6.78 13.55 -10.98
C GLY A 203 -5.74 12.43 -10.93
N PRO A 204 -5.60 11.77 -9.75
CA PRO A 204 -4.65 10.68 -9.54
C PRO A 204 -4.94 9.47 -10.44
N ASP A 205 -3.88 8.85 -11.00
CA ASP A 205 -3.98 7.57 -11.73
C ASP A 205 -3.87 6.41 -10.74
N ALA A 206 -5.01 5.82 -10.39
CA ALA A 206 -5.07 4.66 -9.52
C ALA A 206 -5.23 3.36 -10.34
N GLN A 207 -4.42 2.35 -10.02
CA GLN A 207 -4.38 1.05 -10.70
C GLN A 207 -4.44 -0.09 -9.70
N LEU A 208 -5.11 -1.19 -10.08
CA LEU A 208 -5.12 -2.46 -9.38
C LEU A 208 -4.51 -3.53 -10.27
N ILE A 209 -3.61 -4.33 -9.71
CA ILE A 209 -3.12 -5.57 -10.32
C ILE A 209 -3.58 -6.74 -9.46
N ILE A 210 -4.23 -7.72 -10.09
CA ILE A 210 -4.50 -9.03 -9.49
C ILE A 210 -3.52 -10.02 -10.11
N CYS A 211 -2.63 -10.57 -9.29
CA CYS A 211 -1.55 -11.45 -9.73
C CYS A 211 -2.00 -12.91 -9.70
N PRO A 212 -2.11 -13.61 -10.85
CA PRO A 212 -2.58 -14.98 -10.89
C PRO A 212 -1.63 -15.94 -10.16
N ASN A 213 -2.21 -16.90 -9.42
CA ASN A 213 -1.50 -17.96 -8.69
C ASN A 213 -0.47 -17.43 -7.67
N GLU A 214 -0.67 -16.23 -7.15
CA GLU A 214 0.17 -15.65 -6.12
C GLU A 214 -0.62 -15.42 -4.84
N MET A 215 0.02 -15.68 -3.70
CA MET A 215 -0.51 -15.52 -2.37
C MET A 215 -0.01 -14.24 -1.71
N HIS A 216 -0.35 -14.05 -0.44
CA HIS A 216 0.01 -12.87 0.34
C HIS A 216 1.52 -12.61 0.35
N CYS A 217 1.91 -11.37 0.01
CA CYS A 217 3.32 -10.94 0.02
C CYS A 217 4.25 -11.77 -0.88
N GLN A 218 3.75 -12.36 -1.97
CA GLN A 218 4.53 -13.25 -2.84
C GLN A 218 5.83 -12.60 -3.33
N ALA A 219 5.82 -11.30 -3.63
CA ALA A 219 7.01 -10.60 -4.13
C ALA A 219 8.21 -10.66 -3.16
N SER A 220 7.96 -10.48 -1.86
CA SER A 220 9.01 -10.58 -0.84
C SER A 220 9.45 -12.01 -0.61
N LEU A 221 8.52 -12.96 -0.64
CA LEU A 221 8.82 -14.38 -0.51
C LEU A 221 9.69 -14.86 -1.67
N ASP A 222 9.32 -14.55 -2.89
CA ASP A 222 10.07 -14.87 -4.10
C ASP A 222 11.50 -14.32 -4.02
N MET A 223 11.63 -13.05 -3.67
CA MET A 223 12.96 -12.44 -3.51
C MET A 223 13.83 -13.11 -2.45
N SER A 224 13.22 -13.61 -1.37
CA SER A 224 13.95 -14.28 -0.28
C SER A 224 14.60 -15.58 -0.73
N VAL A 225 14.05 -16.23 -1.77
CA VAL A 225 14.55 -17.47 -2.37
C VAL A 225 15.18 -17.26 -3.75
N GLY A 226 15.38 -15.99 -4.15
CA GLY A 226 16.08 -15.64 -5.39
C GLY A 226 15.23 -15.58 -6.64
N ILE A 227 13.92 -15.76 -6.55
CA ILE A 227 12.96 -15.60 -7.66
C ILE A 227 12.71 -14.10 -7.87
N ARG A 228 12.79 -13.62 -9.12
CA ARG A 228 12.70 -12.17 -9.44
C ARG A 228 11.71 -11.85 -10.54
N ASP A 229 11.02 -12.82 -11.08
CA ASP A 229 10.13 -12.73 -12.23
C ASP A 229 8.66 -13.07 -11.93
N GLY A 230 8.28 -13.17 -10.64
CA GLY A 230 6.89 -13.30 -10.20
C GLY A 230 6.02 -12.14 -10.68
N TYR A 231 4.72 -12.37 -10.78
CA TYR A 231 3.76 -11.37 -11.29
C TYR A 231 3.72 -10.10 -10.43
N MET A 232 3.70 -10.24 -9.09
CA MET A 232 3.76 -9.06 -8.19
C MET A 232 5.04 -8.28 -8.40
N THR A 233 6.19 -8.96 -8.43
CA THR A 233 7.50 -8.33 -8.63
C THR A 233 7.53 -7.57 -9.95
N ARG A 234 7.12 -8.18 -11.05
CA ARG A 234 7.08 -7.53 -12.37
C ARG A 234 6.08 -6.38 -12.42
N GLY A 235 4.90 -6.56 -11.81
CA GLY A 235 3.89 -5.52 -11.75
C GLY A 235 4.38 -4.26 -11.05
N VAL A 236 4.95 -4.41 -9.86
CA VAL A 236 5.53 -3.28 -9.12
C VAL A 236 6.71 -2.67 -9.85
N ALA A 237 7.61 -3.48 -10.41
CA ALA A 237 8.77 -3.02 -11.17
C ALA A 237 8.36 -2.20 -12.41
N GLY A 238 7.41 -2.70 -13.21
CA GLY A 238 6.88 -2.01 -14.38
C GLY A 238 6.19 -0.69 -14.03
N TRP A 239 5.49 -0.65 -12.89
CA TRP A 239 4.86 0.58 -12.41
C TRP A 239 5.91 1.62 -11.93
N LEU A 240 6.89 1.19 -11.11
CA LEU A 240 7.96 2.05 -10.61
C LEU A 240 8.83 2.65 -11.73
N ALA A 241 9.10 1.88 -12.78
CA ALA A 241 9.85 2.36 -13.95
C ALA A 241 9.15 3.53 -14.68
N ARG A 242 7.85 3.74 -14.42
CA ARG A 242 7.04 4.83 -15.00
C ARG A 242 6.73 5.94 -14.01
N CYS A 243 7.10 5.77 -12.77
CA CYS A 243 7.10 6.85 -11.80
C CYS A 243 8.29 7.77 -12.04
#